data_3c91e67009a6c47f2c42559d322abfac
#
_entry.id   3c91e67009a6c47f2c42559d322abfac
#
_cell.length_a   1.000
_cell.length_b   1.000
_cell.length_c   1.000
_cell.angle_alpha   90.00
_cell.angle_beta   90.00
_cell.angle_gamma   90.00
#
_symmetry.space_group_name_H-M   'P 1'
#
loop_
_entity.id
_entity.type
_entity.pdbx_description
1 polymer ?
#
loop_
_entity_poly.entity_id
_entity_poly.type
_entity_poly.pdbx_seq_one_letter_code
_entity_poly.pdbx_strand_id
1 'polypeptide(L)'
;LRSRGLGDVYKRQNLYVFIITLSDIVSVVPLWLLLNKYISKLNFSNLSIRKRLLPMLKMQFTAVLTNIYVISDKIILGLYAPISLVGIYDNAFKLSKVAVSIITVIGIVMLPRMTHMFAQGSDKSMGYFKKTLNLTMFVGTGCCFGIIAISPTFMPLYLGTEFNDSIIVTQILSLVLLFVAWGNVFRSQYIIPQKMDGLYIKSVMIASIINVILNLLLIPKFSIYAAAISYLITEISISVYQTYKVRNYFCIIALLLSNCVYLISAFSMMLIIFIVRSIMSELLPNC
;
A
#
# COMPACT_ATOMS: atom_id res chain seq x y z
N LEU A 1 -0.62 40.39 -15.49
CA LEU A 1 0.16 39.16 -15.83
C LEU A 1 -0.23 37.94 -14.97
N ARG A 2 -0.64 38.15 -13.71
CA ARG A 2 -1.00 37.04 -12.78
C ARG A 2 -2.32 36.34 -13.11
N SER A 3 -3.29 37.07 -13.74
CA SER A 3 -4.60 36.49 -14.09
C SER A 3 -4.58 35.64 -15.37
N ARG A 4 -3.66 35.89 -16.31
CA ARG A 4 -3.50 35.04 -17.51
C ARG A 4 -2.90 33.68 -17.20
N GLY A 5 -1.97 33.59 -16.25
CA GLY A 5 -1.36 32.33 -15.80
C GLY A 5 -2.36 31.39 -15.12
N LEU A 6 -3.28 31.90 -14.32
CA LEU A 6 -4.32 31.11 -13.66
C LEU A 6 -5.27 30.47 -14.66
N GLY A 7 -5.73 31.20 -15.70
CA GLY A 7 -6.61 30.67 -16.74
C GLY A 7 -6.00 29.53 -17.55
N ASP A 8 -4.71 29.59 -17.84
CA ASP A 8 -4.00 28.52 -18.55
C ASP A 8 -3.76 27.28 -17.67
N VAL A 9 -3.52 27.48 -16.38
CA VAL A 9 -3.42 26.37 -15.42
C VAL A 9 -4.75 25.62 -15.31
N TYR A 10 -5.88 26.33 -15.21
CA TYR A 10 -7.21 25.71 -15.15
C TYR A 10 -7.57 24.98 -16.45
N LYS A 11 -7.22 25.52 -17.63
CA LYS A 11 -7.42 24.84 -18.91
C LYS A 11 -6.62 23.53 -18.99
N ARG A 12 -5.36 23.55 -18.54
CA ARG A 12 -4.51 22.34 -18.51
C ARG A 12 -5.02 21.31 -17.50
N GLN A 13 -5.58 21.75 -16.37
CA GLN A 13 -6.17 20.87 -15.37
C GLN A 13 -7.40 20.13 -15.92
N ASN A 14 -8.28 20.82 -16.62
CA ASN A 14 -9.44 20.19 -17.27
C ASN A 14 -9.01 19.17 -18.34
N LEU A 15 -7.98 19.49 -19.13
CA LEU A 15 -7.41 18.57 -20.10
C LEU A 15 -6.82 17.34 -19.43
N TYR A 16 -6.10 17.51 -18.32
CA TYR A 16 -5.52 16.42 -17.55
C TYR A 16 -6.59 15.48 -16.98
N VAL A 17 -7.66 16.03 -16.38
CA VAL A 17 -8.81 15.26 -15.89
C VAL A 17 -9.49 14.51 -17.04
N PHE A 18 -9.69 15.17 -18.18
CA PHE A 18 -10.28 14.55 -19.37
C PHE A 18 -9.46 13.37 -19.88
N ILE A 19 -8.13 13.52 -19.97
CA ILE A 19 -7.23 12.44 -20.43
C ILE A 19 -7.28 11.25 -19.46
N ILE A 20 -7.26 11.48 -18.15
CA ILE A 20 -7.36 10.39 -17.15
C ILE A 20 -8.71 9.67 -17.31
N THR A 21 -9.81 10.42 -17.35
CA THR A 21 -11.15 9.82 -17.49
C THR A 21 -11.28 9.02 -18.78
N LEU A 22 -10.75 9.55 -19.89
CA LEU A 22 -10.73 8.84 -21.16
C LEU A 22 -9.90 7.57 -21.10
N SER A 23 -8.73 7.60 -20.45
CA SER A 23 -7.87 6.45 -20.23
C SER A 23 -8.58 5.36 -19.43
N ASP A 24 -9.30 5.73 -18.38
CA ASP A 24 -10.09 4.80 -17.56
C ASP A 24 -11.21 4.14 -18.38
N ILE A 25 -11.94 4.92 -19.19
CA ILE A 25 -12.98 4.40 -20.08
C ILE A 25 -12.39 3.43 -21.11
N VAL A 26 -11.29 3.82 -21.77
CA VAL A 26 -10.62 3.00 -22.79
C VAL A 26 -10.07 1.70 -22.19
N SER A 27 -9.63 1.70 -20.94
CA SER A 27 -9.15 0.49 -20.26
C SER A 27 -10.27 -0.50 -19.91
N VAL A 28 -11.50 -0.01 -19.66
CA VAL A 28 -12.66 -0.83 -19.29
C VAL A 28 -13.37 -1.44 -20.50
N VAL A 29 -13.43 -0.72 -21.62
CA VAL A 29 -14.15 -1.17 -22.83
C VAL A 29 -13.68 -2.53 -23.36
N PRO A 30 -12.36 -2.83 -23.51
CA PRO A 30 -11.90 -4.14 -23.96
C PRO A 30 -12.30 -5.27 -23.00
N LEU A 31 -12.31 -5.00 -21.67
CA LEU A 31 -12.75 -5.97 -20.68
C LEU A 31 -14.23 -6.31 -20.85
N TRP A 32 -15.08 -5.33 -21.12
CA TRP A 32 -16.50 -5.57 -21.42
C TRP A 32 -16.72 -6.38 -22.71
N LEU A 33 -15.93 -6.12 -23.75
CA LEU A 33 -16.00 -6.89 -25.00
C LEU A 33 -15.57 -8.36 -24.79
N LEU A 34 -14.53 -8.60 -24.00
CA LEU A 34 -14.10 -9.95 -23.64
C LEU A 34 -15.12 -10.66 -22.75
N LEU A 35 -15.78 -9.93 -21.84
CA LEU A 35 -16.78 -10.48 -20.94
C LEU A 35 -17.99 -11.07 -21.70
N ASN A 36 -18.41 -10.45 -22.80
CA ASN A 36 -19.50 -10.94 -23.64
C ASN A 36 -19.30 -12.38 -24.13
N LYS A 37 -18.04 -12.82 -24.28
CA LYS A 37 -17.69 -14.21 -24.67
C LYS A 37 -17.94 -15.22 -23.56
N TYR A 38 -17.91 -14.78 -22.29
CA TYR A 38 -18.01 -15.65 -21.11
C TYR A 38 -19.36 -15.54 -20.38
N ILE A 39 -20.18 -14.53 -20.72
CA ILE A 39 -21.51 -14.40 -20.14
C ILE A 39 -22.50 -15.21 -20.98
N SER A 40 -22.93 -16.35 -20.43
CA SER A 40 -24.13 -17.06 -20.91
C SER A 40 -25.37 -16.20 -20.66
N LYS A 41 -26.43 -16.40 -21.47
CA LYS A 41 -27.71 -15.66 -21.38
C LYS A 41 -28.15 -15.48 -19.93
N LEU A 42 -28.25 -14.22 -19.50
CA LEU A 42 -28.67 -13.83 -18.16
C LEU A 42 -30.11 -14.32 -17.93
N ASN A 43 -30.29 -15.31 -17.06
CA ASN A 43 -31.60 -15.74 -16.64
C ASN A 43 -31.98 -14.98 -15.36
N PHE A 44 -32.80 -13.94 -15.51
CA PHE A 44 -33.19 -13.04 -14.44
C PHE A 44 -34.20 -13.65 -13.46
N SER A 45 -34.86 -14.78 -13.82
CA SER A 45 -35.94 -15.38 -13.03
C SER A 45 -35.50 -15.99 -11.69
N ASN A 46 -34.19 -16.32 -11.51
CA ASN A 46 -33.65 -16.94 -10.30
C ASN A 46 -32.59 -16.10 -9.58
N LEU A 47 -32.56 -14.78 -9.79
CA LEU A 47 -31.60 -13.88 -9.15
C LEU A 47 -32.03 -13.52 -7.73
N SER A 48 -31.54 -14.28 -6.74
CA SER A 48 -31.62 -13.87 -5.34
C SER A 48 -30.61 -12.73 -5.06
N ILE A 49 -30.97 -11.51 -5.51
CA ILE A 49 -30.14 -10.29 -5.43
C ILE A 49 -29.63 -10.09 -3.99
N ARG A 50 -30.48 -10.23 -2.98
CA ARG A 50 -30.13 -10.02 -1.58
C ARG A 50 -29.03 -10.96 -1.07
N LYS A 51 -29.02 -12.24 -1.50
CA LYS A 51 -27.99 -13.21 -1.08
C LYS A 51 -26.62 -12.91 -1.69
N ARG A 52 -26.57 -12.27 -2.86
CA ARG A 52 -25.32 -11.93 -3.55
C ARG A 52 -24.84 -10.53 -3.20
N LEU A 53 -25.77 -9.59 -2.99
CA LEU A 53 -25.43 -8.20 -2.69
C LEU A 53 -24.78 -8.04 -1.31
N LEU A 54 -25.22 -8.76 -0.31
CA LEU A 54 -24.72 -8.63 1.07
C LEU A 54 -23.21 -8.94 1.21
N PRO A 55 -22.64 -10.03 0.64
CA PRO A 55 -21.20 -10.26 0.63
C PRO A 55 -20.43 -9.17 -0.14
N MET A 56 -20.97 -8.70 -1.27
CA MET A 56 -20.34 -7.63 -2.06
C MET A 56 -20.29 -6.32 -1.27
N LEU A 57 -21.38 -5.94 -0.58
CA LEU A 57 -21.42 -4.75 0.27
C LEU A 57 -20.43 -4.83 1.44
N LYS A 58 -20.24 -6.02 2.04
CA LYS A 58 -19.24 -6.22 3.10
C LYS A 58 -17.82 -5.97 2.58
N MET A 59 -17.48 -6.50 1.42
CA MET A 59 -16.17 -6.27 0.79
C MET A 59 -16.00 -4.80 0.41
N GLN A 60 -17.02 -4.18 -0.17
CA GLN A 60 -16.99 -2.76 -0.53
C GLN A 60 -16.86 -1.85 0.70
N PHE A 61 -17.49 -2.21 1.81
CA PHE A 61 -17.34 -1.47 3.08
C PHE A 61 -15.89 -1.43 3.55
N THR A 62 -15.14 -2.54 3.38
CA THR A 62 -13.71 -2.57 3.71
C THR A 62 -12.90 -1.63 2.80
N ALA A 63 -13.23 -1.57 1.51
CA ALA A 63 -12.59 -0.63 0.59
C ALA A 63 -12.87 0.83 0.97
N VAL A 64 -14.10 1.14 1.39
CA VAL A 64 -14.46 2.48 1.92
C VAL A 64 -13.64 2.82 3.16
N LEU A 65 -13.54 1.91 4.13
CA LEU A 65 -12.72 2.11 5.33
C LEU A 65 -11.25 2.35 5.00
N THR A 66 -10.71 1.59 4.04
CA THR A 66 -9.33 1.78 3.54
C THR A 66 -9.15 3.17 2.93
N ASN A 67 -10.10 3.62 2.10
CA ASN A 67 -10.05 4.95 1.52
C ASN A 67 -10.15 6.05 2.58
N ILE A 68 -10.94 5.84 3.64
CA ILE A 68 -11.06 6.81 4.73
C ILE A 68 -9.68 7.08 5.33
N TYR A 69 -8.91 6.07 5.74
CA TYR A 69 -7.61 6.36 6.36
C TYR A 69 -6.56 6.88 5.35
N VAL A 70 -6.61 6.45 4.09
CA VAL A 70 -5.69 6.96 3.04
C VAL A 70 -5.96 8.42 2.68
N ILE A 71 -7.23 8.84 2.70
CA ILE A 71 -7.63 10.20 2.32
C ILE A 71 -7.60 11.13 3.54
N SER A 72 -7.93 10.63 4.74
CA SER A 72 -7.94 11.44 5.97
C SER A 72 -6.58 12.07 6.28
N ASP A 73 -5.48 11.37 6.01
CA ASP A 73 -4.13 11.89 6.17
C ASP A 73 -3.98 13.24 5.41
N LYS A 74 -4.41 13.28 4.15
CA LYS A 74 -4.28 14.45 3.28
C LYS A 74 -5.27 15.56 3.63
N ILE A 75 -6.51 15.20 3.98
CA ILE A 75 -7.54 16.15 4.36
C ILE A 75 -7.14 16.86 5.65
N ILE A 76 -6.77 16.08 6.68
CA ILE A 76 -6.40 16.65 7.99
C ILE A 76 -5.11 17.45 7.83
N LEU A 77 -4.13 16.96 7.07
CA LEU A 77 -2.92 17.73 6.80
C LEU A 77 -3.22 19.06 6.10
N GLY A 78 -4.15 19.07 5.12
CA GLY A 78 -4.56 20.28 4.42
C GLY A 78 -5.30 21.31 5.28
N LEU A 79 -5.87 20.90 6.43
CA LEU A 79 -6.51 21.80 7.39
C LEU A 79 -5.49 22.51 8.29
N TYR A 80 -4.34 21.88 8.58
CA TYR A 80 -3.37 22.37 9.56
C TYR A 80 -2.03 22.80 8.95
N ALA A 81 -1.75 22.47 7.68
CA ALA A 81 -0.48 22.77 7.04
C ALA A 81 -0.67 23.44 5.67
N PRO A 82 0.35 24.19 5.19
CA PRO A 82 0.35 24.76 3.85
C PRO A 82 0.18 23.68 2.77
N ILE A 83 -0.50 24.01 1.66
CA ILE A 83 -0.80 23.09 0.55
C ILE A 83 0.48 22.50 -0.08
N SER A 84 1.61 23.22 0.00
CA SER A 84 2.92 22.72 -0.46
C SER A 84 3.36 21.49 0.32
N LEU A 85 3.15 21.43 1.63
CA LEU A 85 3.47 20.27 2.46
C LEU A 85 2.56 19.08 2.14
N VAL A 86 1.28 19.33 1.82
CA VAL A 86 0.38 18.26 1.34
C VAL A 86 0.90 17.67 0.03
N GLY A 87 1.41 18.53 -0.87
CA GLY A 87 2.04 18.09 -2.11
C GLY A 87 3.28 17.24 -1.90
N ILE A 88 4.15 17.61 -0.95
CA ILE A 88 5.33 16.84 -0.55
C ILE A 88 4.93 15.45 -0.05
N TYR A 89 3.99 15.40 0.89
CA TYR A 89 3.46 14.15 1.43
C TYR A 89 2.85 13.27 0.34
N ASP A 90 2.03 13.84 -0.55
CA ASP A 90 1.36 13.09 -1.62
C ASP A 90 2.36 12.47 -2.61
N ASN A 91 3.43 13.19 -2.97
CA ASN A 91 4.47 12.66 -3.86
C ASN A 91 5.29 11.56 -3.18
N ALA A 92 5.69 11.73 -1.92
CA ALA A 92 6.36 10.69 -1.14
C ALA A 92 5.48 9.45 -0.98
N PHE A 93 4.18 9.64 -0.74
CA PHE A 93 3.18 8.58 -0.64
C PHE A 93 3.01 7.83 -1.96
N LYS A 94 2.94 8.52 -3.10
CA LYS A 94 2.85 7.91 -4.43
C LYS A 94 4.05 7.02 -4.72
N LEU A 95 5.26 7.47 -4.39
CA LEU A 95 6.48 6.67 -4.57
C LEU A 95 6.40 5.35 -3.77
N SER A 96 6.02 5.43 -2.50
CA SER A 96 5.83 4.22 -1.66
C SER A 96 4.71 3.32 -2.20
N LYS A 97 3.63 3.89 -2.75
CA LYS A 97 2.51 3.14 -3.36
C LYS A 97 2.94 2.33 -4.58
N VAL A 98 3.91 2.78 -5.37
CA VAL A 98 4.46 1.98 -6.48
C VAL A 98 5.04 0.67 -5.95
N ALA A 99 5.85 0.72 -4.90
CA ALA A 99 6.40 -0.49 -4.28
C ALA A 99 5.32 -1.37 -3.62
N VAL A 100 4.33 -0.77 -2.95
CA VAL A 100 3.16 -1.47 -2.41
C VAL A 100 2.39 -2.22 -3.51
N SER A 101 2.26 -1.64 -4.71
CA SER A 101 1.55 -2.29 -5.82
C SER A 101 2.24 -3.58 -6.26
N ILE A 102 3.56 -3.62 -6.31
CA ILE A 102 4.35 -4.83 -6.63
C ILE A 102 4.06 -5.93 -5.60
N ILE A 103 4.08 -5.58 -4.32
CA ILE A 103 3.78 -6.51 -3.21
C ILE A 103 2.35 -7.05 -3.31
N THR A 104 1.38 -6.19 -3.58
CA THR A 104 -0.04 -6.58 -3.61
C THR A 104 -0.39 -7.46 -4.80
N VAL A 105 0.26 -7.27 -5.95
CA VAL A 105 0.08 -8.12 -7.15
C VAL A 105 0.42 -9.57 -6.84
N ILE A 106 1.48 -9.85 -6.06
CA ILE A 106 1.83 -11.22 -5.65
C ILE A 106 0.66 -11.86 -4.90
N GLY A 107 0.03 -11.11 -3.98
CA GLY A 107 -1.14 -11.57 -3.24
C GLY A 107 -2.35 -11.86 -4.13
N ILE A 108 -2.64 -10.97 -5.08
CA ILE A 108 -3.78 -11.09 -6.01
C ILE A 108 -3.62 -12.31 -6.92
N VAL A 109 -2.44 -12.51 -7.50
CA VAL A 109 -2.16 -13.64 -8.41
C VAL A 109 -2.27 -14.99 -7.70
N MET A 110 -1.85 -15.06 -6.44
CA MET A 110 -1.88 -16.29 -5.66
C MET A 110 -3.25 -16.60 -5.02
N LEU A 111 -4.12 -15.59 -4.87
CA LEU A 111 -5.41 -15.73 -4.20
C LEU A 111 -6.32 -16.85 -4.79
N PRO A 112 -6.55 -16.97 -6.11
CA PRO A 112 -7.40 -18.01 -6.66
C PRO A 112 -6.83 -19.40 -6.39
N ARG A 113 -5.50 -19.56 -6.50
CA ARG A 113 -4.82 -20.82 -6.23
C ARG A 113 -4.99 -21.26 -4.79
N MET A 114 -4.79 -20.35 -3.83
CA MET A 114 -4.96 -20.64 -2.41
C MET A 114 -6.40 -20.98 -2.05
N THR A 115 -7.36 -20.25 -2.62
CA THR A 115 -8.79 -20.52 -2.41
C THR A 115 -9.16 -21.94 -2.89
N HIS A 116 -8.66 -22.36 -4.05
CA HIS A 116 -8.87 -23.70 -4.59
C HIS A 116 -8.22 -24.78 -3.70
N MET A 117 -6.99 -24.57 -3.24
CA MET A 117 -6.27 -25.53 -2.39
C MET A 117 -6.97 -25.71 -1.03
N PHE A 118 -7.45 -24.64 -0.40
CA PHE A 118 -8.21 -24.73 0.83
C PHE A 118 -9.57 -25.43 0.63
N ALA A 119 -10.23 -25.21 -0.49
CA ALA A 119 -11.49 -25.88 -0.81
C ALA A 119 -11.30 -27.41 -0.98
N GLN A 120 -10.11 -27.86 -1.38
CA GLN A 120 -9.77 -29.27 -1.53
C GLN A 120 -9.16 -29.91 -0.26
N GLY A 121 -9.00 -29.16 0.84
CA GLY A 121 -8.34 -29.63 2.07
C GLY A 121 -6.87 -30.03 1.85
N SER A 122 -6.18 -29.38 0.91
CA SER A 122 -4.83 -29.76 0.53
C SER A 122 -3.77 -29.37 1.58
N ASP A 123 -3.02 -30.36 2.10
CA ASP A 123 -1.88 -30.13 3.02
C ASP A 123 -0.77 -29.28 2.40
N LYS A 124 -0.73 -29.20 1.06
CA LYS A 124 0.26 -28.40 0.34
C LYS A 124 0.05 -26.88 0.48
N SER A 125 -1.13 -26.45 0.93
CA SER A 125 -1.47 -25.02 1.08
C SER A 125 -0.46 -24.27 1.97
N MET A 126 -0.02 -24.88 3.07
CA MET A 126 0.97 -24.29 3.99
C MET A 126 2.34 -24.12 3.33
N GLY A 127 2.77 -25.05 2.47
CA GLY A 127 4.02 -24.91 1.72
C GLY A 127 3.99 -23.74 0.75
N TYR A 128 2.87 -23.53 0.04
CA TYR A 128 2.69 -22.38 -0.86
C TYR A 128 2.59 -21.06 -0.07
N PHE A 129 1.90 -21.06 1.07
CA PHE A 129 1.85 -19.90 1.97
C PHE A 129 3.26 -19.43 2.36
N LYS A 130 4.12 -20.35 2.84
CA LYS A 130 5.50 -20.05 3.22
C LYS A 130 6.31 -19.50 2.05
N LYS A 131 6.22 -20.14 0.88
CA LYS A 131 6.94 -19.68 -0.33
C LYS A 131 6.49 -18.27 -0.75
N THR A 132 5.18 -18.00 -0.73
CA THR A 132 4.65 -16.68 -1.05
C THR A 132 5.08 -15.64 -0.01
N LEU A 133 5.07 -15.99 1.27
CA LEU A 133 5.54 -15.10 2.34
C LEU A 133 7.01 -14.74 2.14
N ASN A 134 7.86 -15.74 1.90
CA ASN A 134 9.30 -15.53 1.68
C ASN A 134 9.55 -14.61 0.46
N LEU A 135 8.86 -14.86 -0.66
CA LEU A 135 8.97 -14.02 -1.86
C LEU A 135 8.51 -12.58 -1.58
N THR A 136 7.36 -12.43 -0.93
CA THR A 136 6.78 -11.11 -0.65
C THR A 136 7.63 -10.33 0.34
N MET A 137 8.19 -11.01 1.36
CA MET A 137 9.12 -10.40 2.32
C MET A 137 10.44 -10.03 1.66
N PHE A 138 10.99 -10.87 0.79
CA PHE A 138 12.19 -10.55 0.01
C PHE A 138 11.99 -9.27 -0.81
N VAL A 139 10.90 -9.17 -1.56
CA VAL A 139 10.58 -7.97 -2.35
C VAL A 139 10.30 -6.77 -1.44
N GLY A 140 9.51 -6.95 -0.38
CA GLY A 140 9.14 -5.88 0.53
C GLY A 140 10.31 -5.28 1.29
N THR A 141 11.23 -6.13 1.80
CA THR A 141 12.44 -5.67 2.51
C THR A 141 13.41 -4.99 1.53
N GLY A 142 13.60 -5.56 0.34
CA GLY A 142 14.45 -4.99 -0.70
C GLY A 142 13.98 -3.61 -1.13
N CYS A 143 12.68 -3.46 -1.42
CA CYS A 143 12.09 -2.16 -1.75
C CYS A 143 12.16 -1.17 -0.59
N CYS A 144 11.86 -1.60 0.65
CA CYS A 144 11.90 -0.76 1.84
C CYS A 144 13.29 -0.13 2.02
N PHE A 145 14.30 -0.96 2.21
CA PHE A 145 15.66 -0.48 2.47
C PHE A 145 16.32 0.15 1.23
N GLY A 146 15.93 -0.29 0.02
CA GLY A 146 16.35 0.33 -1.23
C GLY A 146 15.85 1.78 -1.35
N ILE A 147 14.57 2.03 -1.10
CA ILE A 147 13.99 3.39 -1.13
C ILE A 147 14.62 4.25 -0.03
N ILE A 148 14.81 3.71 1.19
CA ILE A 148 15.49 4.44 2.29
C ILE A 148 16.89 4.87 1.86
N ALA A 149 17.66 3.97 1.23
CA ALA A 149 19.04 4.25 0.82
C ALA A 149 19.12 5.30 -0.31
N ILE A 150 18.18 5.24 -1.27
CA ILE A 150 18.20 6.10 -2.45
C ILE A 150 17.52 7.45 -2.20
N SER A 151 16.57 7.54 -1.25
CA SER A 151 15.74 8.72 -1.02
C SER A 151 16.53 10.02 -0.82
N PRO A 152 17.71 10.06 -0.14
CA PRO A 152 18.45 11.30 0.03
C PRO A 152 19.05 11.89 -1.26
N THR A 153 19.18 11.07 -2.30
CA THR A 153 19.63 11.52 -3.63
C THR A 153 18.46 11.72 -4.58
N PHE A 154 17.51 10.78 -4.54
CA PHE A 154 16.39 10.77 -5.47
C PHE A 154 15.37 11.87 -5.19
N MET A 155 15.00 12.12 -3.92
CA MET A 155 13.94 13.08 -3.60
C MET A 155 14.29 14.51 -3.96
N PRO A 156 15.52 15.05 -3.68
CA PRO A 156 15.92 16.37 -4.16
C PRO A 156 15.97 16.49 -5.68
N LEU A 157 16.37 15.42 -6.38
CA LEU A 157 16.39 15.39 -7.85
C LEU A 157 14.96 15.39 -8.42
N TYR A 158 14.03 14.69 -7.78
CA TYR A 158 12.66 14.52 -8.26
C TYR A 158 11.76 15.71 -7.95
N LEU A 159 11.85 16.27 -6.74
CA LEU A 159 10.98 17.39 -6.26
C LEU A 159 11.70 18.74 -6.26
N GLY A 160 13.03 18.75 -6.28
CA GLY A 160 13.85 19.96 -6.09
C GLY A 160 14.48 20.02 -4.69
N THR A 161 15.59 20.74 -4.59
CA THR A 161 16.38 20.87 -3.36
C THR A 161 15.68 21.60 -2.22
N GLU A 162 14.62 22.36 -2.54
CA GLU A 162 13.81 23.07 -1.53
C GLU A 162 12.93 22.12 -0.69
N PHE A 163 12.77 20.86 -1.13
CA PHE A 163 11.84 19.88 -0.54
C PHE A 163 12.55 18.75 0.22
N ASN A 164 13.62 19.08 0.95
CA ASN A 164 14.41 18.10 1.72
C ASN A 164 13.59 17.31 2.77
N ASP A 165 12.53 17.90 3.31
CA ASP A 165 11.62 17.22 4.24
C ASP A 165 10.95 15.98 3.63
N SER A 166 10.84 15.92 2.29
CA SER A 166 10.34 14.75 1.57
C SER A 166 11.18 13.50 1.80
N ILE A 167 12.47 13.64 2.08
CA ILE A 167 13.39 12.51 2.31
C ILE A 167 12.93 11.71 3.52
N ILE A 168 12.77 12.38 4.66
CA ILE A 168 12.37 11.72 5.93
C ILE A 168 10.97 11.11 5.80
N VAL A 169 10.03 11.85 5.18
CA VAL A 169 8.66 11.35 4.93
C VAL A 169 8.71 10.08 4.08
N THR A 170 9.50 10.07 3.01
CA THR A 170 9.65 8.89 2.14
C THR A 170 10.27 7.72 2.89
N GLN A 171 11.25 7.95 3.75
CA GLN A 171 11.87 6.91 4.58
C GLN A 171 10.86 6.30 5.55
N ILE A 172 10.06 7.12 6.25
CA ILE A 172 9.00 6.62 7.15
C ILE A 172 7.96 5.81 6.37
N LEU A 173 7.50 6.32 5.22
CA LEU A 173 6.52 5.63 4.38
C LEU A 173 7.07 4.33 3.77
N SER A 174 8.39 4.23 3.58
CA SER A 174 9.02 3.00 3.09
C SER A 174 8.99 1.88 4.12
N LEU A 175 9.02 2.18 5.42
CA LEU A 175 8.86 1.17 6.48
C LEU A 175 7.50 0.48 6.44
N VAL A 176 6.49 1.13 5.88
CA VAL A 176 5.15 0.55 5.65
C VAL A 176 5.22 -0.72 4.81
N LEU A 177 6.18 -0.79 3.87
CA LEU A 177 6.35 -1.92 2.96
C LEU A 177 6.57 -3.25 3.70
N LEU A 178 7.26 -3.22 4.83
CA LEU A 178 7.51 -4.41 5.66
C LEU A 178 6.20 -5.00 6.20
N PHE A 179 5.35 -4.14 6.72
CA PHE A 179 4.08 -4.55 7.32
C PHE A 179 3.04 -4.89 6.26
N VAL A 180 3.04 -4.18 5.15
CA VAL A 180 2.19 -4.53 4.00
C VAL A 180 2.63 -5.86 3.39
N ALA A 181 3.93 -6.12 3.23
CA ALA A 181 4.43 -7.39 2.72
C ALA A 181 3.98 -8.58 3.60
N TRP A 182 4.12 -8.44 4.91
CA TRP A 182 3.66 -9.43 5.87
C TRP A 182 2.15 -9.59 5.87
N GLY A 183 1.42 -8.50 6.12
CA GLY A 183 -0.04 -8.50 6.26
C GLY A 183 -0.79 -8.90 4.99
N ASN A 184 -0.28 -8.51 3.81
CA ASN A 184 -0.89 -8.88 2.53
C ASN A 184 -0.93 -10.39 2.30
N VAL A 185 0.10 -11.12 2.72
CA VAL A 185 0.13 -12.58 2.57
C VAL A 185 -0.89 -13.23 3.51
N PHE A 186 -0.94 -12.85 4.78
CA PHE A 186 -1.96 -13.37 5.71
C PHE A 186 -3.37 -13.09 5.22
N ARG A 187 -3.63 -11.88 4.72
CA ARG A 187 -4.92 -11.47 4.18
C ARG A 187 -5.28 -12.27 2.92
N SER A 188 -4.44 -12.25 1.90
CA SER A 188 -4.76 -12.80 0.58
C SER A 188 -4.60 -14.31 0.50
N GLN A 189 -3.71 -14.91 1.31
CA GLN A 189 -3.42 -16.33 1.24
C GLN A 189 -4.17 -17.17 2.30
N TYR A 190 -4.71 -16.54 3.34
CA TYR A 190 -5.37 -17.26 4.42
C TYR A 190 -6.74 -16.67 4.78
N ILE A 191 -6.81 -15.40 5.19
CA ILE A 191 -8.04 -14.80 5.72
C ILE A 191 -9.16 -14.78 4.68
N ILE A 192 -8.88 -14.29 3.46
CA ILE A 192 -9.88 -14.24 2.38
C ILE A 192 -10.23 -15.64 1.86
N PRO A 193 -9.28 -16.55 1.54
CA PRO A 193 -9.59 -17.91 1.15
C PRO A 193 -10.42 -18.69 2.18
N GLN A 194 -10.21 -18.48 3.47
CA GLN A 194 -10.96 -19.08 4.57
C GLN A 194 -12.29 -18.37 4.87
N LYS A 195 -12.67 -17.37 4.04
CA LYS A 195 -13.93 -16.60 4.21
C LYS A 195 -14.05 -15.91 5.57
N MET A 196 -12.92 -15.50 6.15
CA MET A 196 -12.87 -14.79 7.44
C MET A 196 -13.11 -13.28 7.26
N ASP A 197 -14.11 -12.90 6.44
CA ASP A 197 -14.39 -11.50 6.08
C ASP A 197 -14.59 -10.60 7.30
N GLY A 198 -15.25 -11.14 8.36
CA GLY A 198 -15.47 -10.39 9.59
C GLY A 198 -14.17 -10.02 10.31
N LEU A 199 -13.13 -10.86 10.25
CA LEU A 199 -11.82 -10.56 10.79
C LEU A 199 -11.15 -9.45 9.97
N TYR A 200 -11.21 -9.55 8.65
CA TYR A 200 -10.64 -8.54 7.76
C TYR A 200 -11.31 -7.17 7.97
N ILE A 201 -12.62 -7.10 7.95
CA ILE A 201 -13.38 -5.85 8.19
C ILE A 201 -13.02 -5.23 9.55
N LYS A 202 -13.01 -6.05 10.63
CA LYS A 202 -12.66 -5.56 11.98
C LYS A 202 -11.23 -5.01 12.03
N SER A 203 -10.26 -5.67 11.39
CA SER A 203 -8.87 -5.20 11.37
C SER A 203 -8.73 -3.82 10.72
N VAL A 204 -9.38 -3.63 9.57
CA VAL A 204 -9.34 -2.35 8.84
C VAL A 204 -10.11 -1.26 9.59
N MET A 205 -11.25 -1.60 10.19
CA MET A 205 -12.06 -0.65 10.97
C MET A 205 -11.29 -0.11 12.19
N ILE A 206 -10.67 -1.00 12.97
CA ILE A 206 -9.86 -0.59 14.13
C ILE A 206 -8.71 0.30 13.68
N ALA A 207 -8.00 -0.10 12.62
CA ALA A 207 -6.87 0.66 12.09
C ALA A 207 -7.29 2.03 11.55
N SER A 208 -8.44 2.13 10.87
CA SER A 208 -8.99 3.41 10.39
C SER A 208 -9.30 4.37 11.54
N ILE A 209 -9.88 3.86 12.63
CA ILE A 209 -10.15 4.66 13.83
C ILE A 209 -8.84 5.15 14.45
N ILE A 210 -7.85 4.26 14.61
CA ILE A 210 -6.52 4.61 15.14
C ILE A 210 -5.88 5.69 14.25
N ASN A 211 -5.92 5.54 12.93
CA ASN A 211 -5.36 6.51 11.99
C ASN A 211 -5.97 7.90 12.17
N VAL A 212 -7.32 8.00 12.15
CA VAL A 212 -8.00 9.29 12.28
C VAL A 212 -7.67 9.96 13.62
N ILE A 213 -7.67 9.18 14.72
CA ILE A 213 -7.31 9.70 16.05
C ILE A 213 -5.87 10.22 16.06
N LEU A 214 -4.92 9.43 15.56
CA LEU A 214 -3.51 9.83 15.49
C LEU A 214 -3.31 11.07 14.62
N ASN A 215 -3.97 11.14 13.48
CA ASN A 215 -3.89 12.31 12.60
C ASN A 215 -4.39 13.59 13.30
N LEU A 216 -5.56 13.51 13.96
CA LEU A 216 -6.11 14.68 14.68
C LEU A 216 -5.23 15.14 15.84
N LEU A 217 -4.53 14.22 16.51
CA LEU A 217 -3.67 14.55 17.65
C LEU A 217 -2.26 14.98 17.25
N LEU A 218 -1.68 14.37 16.21
CA LEU A 218 -0.28 14.54 15.87
C LEU A 218 -0.02 15.52 14.73
N ILE A 219 -0.89 15.59 13.71
CA ILE A 219 -0.69 16.48 12.56
C ILE A 219 -0.59 17.95 12.96
N PRO A 220 -1.38 18.49 13.91
CA PRO A 220 -1.24 19.87 14.34
C PRO A 220 0.14 20.21 14.94
N LYS A 221 0.87 19.19 15.46
CA LYS A 221 2.18 19.37 16.11
C LYS A 221 3.36 19.04 15.19
N PHE A 222 3.23 17.99 14.37
CA PHE A 222 4.33 17.40 13.61
C PHE A 222 4.09 17.39 12.10
N SER A 223 2.98 17.95 11.63
CA SER A 223 2.66 18.14 10.20
C SER A 223 2.82 16.85 9.36
N ILE A 224 3.59 16.90 8.25
CA ILE A 224 3.78 15.79 7.30
C ILE A 224 4.39 14.53 7.93
N TYR A 225 5.25 14.70 8.93
CA TYR A 225 5.87 13.56 9.64
C TYR A 225 4.82 12.78 10.43
N ALA A 226 3.88 13.50 11.06
CA ALA A 226 2.78 12.88 11.78
C ALA A 226 1.87 12.07 10.86
N ALA A 227 1.53 12.58 9.68
CA ALA A 227 0.75 11.84 8.69
C ALA A 227 1.44 10.54 8.27
N ALA A 228 2.77 10.59 8.01
CA ALA A 228 3.54 9.41 7.66
C ALA A 228 3.62 8.36 8.79
N ILE A 229 3.82 8.82 10.03
CA ILE A 229 3.85 7.95 11.23
C ILE A 229 2.47 7.35 11.49
N SER A 230 1.39 8.13 11.39
CA SER A 230 0.02 7.65 11.57
C SER A 230 -0.33 6.57 10.55
N TYR A 231 0.06 6.75 9.28
CA TYR A 231 -0.11 5.75 8.24
C TYR A 231 0.69 4.46 8.53
N LEU A 232 1.95 4.59 8.97
CA LEU A 232 2.78 3.47 9.38
C LEU A 232 2.14 2.67 10.54
N ILE A 233 1.69 3.35 11.59
CA ILE A 233 1.02 2.71 12.74
C ILE A 233 -0.26 2.02 12.32
N THR A 234 -1.00 2.58 11.36
CA THR A 234 -2.20 1.97 10.78
C THR A 234 -1.90 0.61 10.16
N GLU A 235 -0.90 0.52 9.30
CA GLU A 235 -0.52 -0.72 8.63
C GLU A 235 0.09 -1.74 9.61
N ILE A 236 0.85 -1.28 10.62
CA ILE A 236 1.29 -2.12 11.73
C ILE A 236 0.08 -2.73 12.45
N SER A 237 -0.91 -1.90 12.79
CA SER A 237 -2.11 -2.33 13.52
C SER A 237 -2.90 -3.39 12.76
N ILE A 238 -3.07 -3.22 11.43
CA ILE A 238 -3.73 -4.21 10.56
C ILE A 238 -2.96 -5.53 10.59
N SER A 239 -1.65 -5.48 10.33
CA SER A 239 -0.80 -6.66 10.22
C SER A 239 -0.71 -7.42 11.53
N VAL A 240 -0.51 -6.72 12.64
CA VAL A 240 -0.44 -7.32 13.98
C VAL A 240 -1.77 -7.93 14.37
N TYR A 241 -2.89 -7.22 14.20
CA TYR A 241 -4.21 -7.74 14.54
C TYR A 241 -4.55 -9.00 13.74
N GLN A 242 -4.32 -9.00 12.42
CA GLN A 242 -4.57 -10.15 11.56
C GLN A 242 -3.71 -11.35 11.97
N THR A 243 -2.40 -11.14 12.15
CA THR A 243 -1.46 -12.19 12.58
C THR A 243 -1.84 -12.76 13.94
N TYR A 244 -2.17 -11.90 14.90
CA TYR A 244 -2.58 -12.33 16.25
C TYR A 244 -3.84 -13.22 16.22
N LYS A 245 -4.82 -12.88 15.39
CA LYS A 245 -6.08 -13.63 15.27
C LYS A 245 -5.91 -15.00 14.61
N VAL A 246 -4.92 -15.16 13.73
CA VAL A 246 -4.65 -16.42 13.04
C VAL A 246 -3.48 -17.21 13.66
N ARG A 247 -2.91 -16.74 14.74
CA ARG A 247 -1.69 -17.33 15.38
C ARG A 247 -1.81 -18.82 15.72
N ASN A 248 -3.03 -19.30 16.02
CA ASN A 248 -3.26 -20.70 16.37
C ASN A 248 -3.06 -21.66 15.18
N TYR A 249 -3.08 -21.14 13.96
CA TYR A 249 -2.91 -21.92 12.72
C TYR A 249 -1.48 -21.86 12.16
N PHE A 250 -0.64 -20.96 12.71
CA PHE A 250 0.71 -20.70 12.23
C PHE A 250 1.71 -20.62 13.37
N CYS A 251 2.86 -21.24 13.21
CA CYS A 251 4.00 -21.00 14.10
C CYS A 251 4.64 -19.64 13.70
N ILE A 252 4.10 -18.53 14.25
CA ILE A 252 4.49 -17.17 13.88
C ILE A 252 5.99 -16.94 14.12
N ILE A 253 6.53 -17.46 15.24
CA ILE A 253 7.96 -17.31 15.57
C ILE A 253 8.85 -17.95 14.50
N ALA A 254 8.51 -19.15 14.02
CA ALA A 254 9.26 -19.81 12.96
C ALA A 254 9.18 -19.03 11.64
N LEU A 255 8.02 -18.43 11.32
CA LEU A 255 7.86 -17.58 10.14
C LEU A 255 8.69 -16.29 10.26
N LEU A 256 8.71 -15.66 11.42
CA LEU A 256 9.54 -14.47 11.66
C LEU A 256 11.02 -14.79 11.51
N LEU A 257 11.49 -15.86 12.16
CA LEU A 257 12.90 -16.28 12.10
C LEU A 257 13.33 -16.61 10.67
N SER A 258 12.48 -17.32 9.89
CA SER A 258 12.79 -17.62 8.49
C SER A 258 12.89 -16.38 7.59
N ASN A 259 12.19 -15.30 7.94
CA ASN A 259 12.20 -14.06 7.17
C ASN A 259 13.21 -13.02 7.69
N CYS A 260 13.82 -13.21 8.87
CA CYS A 260 14.88 -12.33 9.38
C CYS A 260 16.09 -12.24 8.44
N VAL A 261 16.38 -13.30 7.69
CA VAL A 261 17.47 -13.31 6.70
C VAL A 261 17.28 -12.20 5.65
N TYR A 262 16.05 -12.00 5.17
CA TYR A 262 15.75 -10.95 4.19
C TYR A 262 15.90 -9.56 4.79
N LEU A 263 15.50 -9.38 6.06
CA LEU A 263 15.67 -8.11 6.78
C LEU A 263 17.16 -7.77 6.94
N ILE A 264 17.96 -8.74 7.38
CA ILE A 264 19.41 -8.57 7.58
C ILE A 264 20.10 -8.27 6.24
N SER A 265 19.79 -9.03 5.19
CA SER A 265 20.36 -8.83 3.86
C SER A 265 20.01 -7.46 3.26
N ALA A 266 18.77 -7.03 3.39
CA ALA A 266 18.32 -5.74 2.88
C ALA A 266 18.90 -4.57 3.70
N PHE A 267 19.04 -4.74 5.02
CA PHE A 267 19.70 -3.78 5.89
C PHE A 267 21.19 -3.64 5.56
N SER A 268 21.89 -4.77 5.35
CA SER A 268 23.31 -4.74 4.93
C SER A 268 23.49 -4.07 3.56
N MET A 269 22.59 -4.32 2.60
CA MET A 269 22.55 -3.61 1.33
C MET A 269 22.44 -2.09 1.54
N MET A 270 21.53 -1.65 2.39
CA MET A 270 21.36 -0.22 2.72
C MET A 270 22.66 0.37 3.29
N LEU A 271 23.29 -0.31 4.24
CA LEU A 271 24.56 0.14 4.86
C LEU A 271 25.67 0.28 3.82
N ILE A 272 25.80 -0.70 2.91
CA ILE A 272 26.79 -0.64 1.83
C ILE A 272 26.55 0.59 0.95
N ILE A 273 25.31 0.86 0.56
CA ILE A 273 24.97 2.04 -0.25
C ILE A 273 25.36 3.34 0.47
N PHE A 274 25.08 3.45 1.79
CA PHE A 274 25.47 4.63 2.57
C PHE A 274 26.99 4.79 2.66
N ILE A 275 27.73 3.70 2.88
CA ILE A 275 29.21 3.73 2.92
C ILE A 275 29.78 4.16 1.57
N VAL A 276 29.32 3.55 0.47
CA VAL A 276 29.79 3.92 -0.88
C VAL A 276 29.48 5.39 -1.17
N ARG A 277 28.31 5.87 -0.81
CA ARG A 277 27.94 7.28 -0.98
C ARG A 277 28.85 8.21 -0.18
N SER A 278 29.16 7.88 1.09
CA SER A 278 30.07 8.68 1.92
C SER A 278 31.47 8.76 1.31
N ILE A 279 32.00 7.62 0.85
CA ILE A 279 33.30 7.58 0.19
C ILE A 279 33.31 8.40 -1.10
N MET A 280 32.26 8.28 -1.92
CA MET A 280 32.15 9.05 -3.17
C MET A 280 32.03 10.56 -2.92
N SER A 281 31.34 10.99 -1.87
CA SER A 281 31.23 12.40 -1.52
C SER A 281 32.57 13.00 -1.03
N GLU A 282 33.44 12.18 -0.45
CA GLU A 282 34.78 12.60 -0.05
C GLU A 282 35.76 12.63 -1.24
N LEU A 283 35.61 11.69 -2.19
CA LEU A 283 36.50 11.59 -3.35
C LEU A 283 36.15 12.58 -4.47
N LEU A 284 34.88 12.99 -4.58
CA LEU A 284 34.38 13.88 -5.63
C LEU A 284 33.58 15.05 -5.01
N PRO A 285 34.26 15.97 -4.30
CA PRO A 285 33.59 17.06 -3.60
C PRO A 285 32.94 18.12 -4.53
N ASN A 286 33.15 18.03 -5.85
CA ASN A 286 32.68 19.02 -6.84
C ASN A 286 31.82 18.42 -7.98
N CYS A 287 31.24 17.22 -7.84
CA CYS A 287 30.31 16.68 -8.83
C CYS A 287 28.86 16.71 -8.35
#